data_72abe3589530b2309a7dbdbe4fa68510
#
_entry.id   72abe3589530b2309a7dbdbe4fa68510
#
_cell.length_a   1.000
_cell.length_b   1.000
_cell.length_c   1.000
_cell.angle_alpha   90.00
_cell.angle_beta   90.00
_cell.angle_gamma   90.00
#
_symmetry.space_group_name_H-M   'P 1'
#
loop_
_entity.id
_entity.type
_entity.pdbx_description
1 polymer ?
#
loop_
_entity_poly.entity_id
_entity_poly.type
_entity_poly.pdbx_seq_one_letter_code
_entity_poly.pdbx_strand_id
1 'polypeptide(L)'
;MEKVITAFPPEPSKYPHIGHAKAALVNYLYAKKYKGKFFLRFEDTNPELAKKEYYDAILDGLKWLDIKWDKLAYVSDKIENFYEATEKLIKEDKAYVCVCPQEEIKKNRRFMKECKCRKFSKSENLELWKKMFKEFKEGDISVRLKISMSHANAAMRDPIIMRIIDKPHVRTKSKYRIWPMYDFATSLMDAWGGVTHRVRSKEFEMRRELQQYIQKTLGFKPTQITEMARFNMEGVPSSGREIREMISEGELMGWDDPRLTTLMALKRRGFVPEAIKEFLLSTGVTKVESILSWDTFESFNRSIIDPKCNRYFCIFDPVEIKVRDSPEIKEVKVHLHPDFPDRGSREIPVNLGKILISKEDFNKFKGKEVRLIGLFNIKLGNQSKFTSKEVIMELPKIQWVSDNNVKVRIVMNDGSIKEGRAESEIKKLKLDAGIQFVRFGFCRLDQIKPGFTFYFTHK
;
A
#
# COMPACT_ATOMS: atom_id res chain seq x y z
N MET A 1 31.57 3.38 17.21
CA MET A 1 30.57 2.49 16.56
C MET A 1 30.41 2.93 15.10
N GLU A 2 30.39 1.96 14.17
CA GLU A 2 30.16 2.24 12.74
C GLU A 2 28.76 2.87 12.56
N LYS A 3 28.68 3.91 11.73
CA LYS A 3 27.43 4.63 11.50
C LYS A 3 26.43 3.70 10.76
N VAL A 4 25.29 3.44 11.36
CA VAL A 4 24.25 2.61 10.74
C VAL A 4 23.68 3.33 9.52
N ILE A 5 23.69 2.67 8.37
CA ILE A 5 23.01 3.10 7.15
C ILE A 5 22.13 1.96 6.67
N THR A 6 20.83 2.25 6.56
CA THR A 6 19.83 1.30 6.02
C THR A 6 19.31 1.75 4.68
N ALA A 7 18.71 0.84 3.91
CA ALA A 7 18.08 1.17 2.64
C ALA A 7 16.75 0.45 2.45
N PHE A 8 15.79 1.14 1.84
CA PHE A 8 14.60 0.55 1.23
C PHE A 8 14.72 0.66 -0.30
N PRO A 9 14.93 -0.48 -1.00
CA PRO A 9 15.15 -0.50 -2.44
C PRO A 9 13.92 -1.02 -3.21
N PRO A 10 12.81 -0.26 -3.35
CA PRO A 10 11.65 -0.71 -4.11
C PRO A 10 11.93 -0.76 -5.61
N GLU A 11 11.38 -1.78 -6.29
CA GLU A 11 11.25 -1.81 -7.74
C GLU A 11 10.04 -0.96 -8.17
N PRO A 12 10.20 0.01 -9.10
CA PRO A 12 9.09 0.85 -9.56
C PRO A 12 8.26 0.16 -10.64
N SER A 13 7.72 -1.02 -10.33
CA SER A 13 6.97 -1.90 -11.23
C SER A 13 5.48 -2.04 -10.88
N LYS A 14 5.07 -1.47 -9.75
CA LYS A 14 3.69 -1.47 -9.24
C LYS A 14 3.49 -0.40 -8.16
N TYR A 15 2.22 -0.14 -7.85
CA TYR A 15 1.86 0.74 -6.74
C TYR A 15 2.26 0.13 -5.38
N PRO A 16 2.73 0.95 -4.42
CA PRO A 16 3.14 0.48 -3.11
C PRO A 16 1.91 0.02 -2.30
N HIS A 17 2.07 -1.08 -1.60
CA HIS A 17 1.08 -1.64 -0.69
C HIS A 17 1.63 -1.71 0.74
N ILE A 18 0.80 -2.13 1.67
CA ILE A 18 1.13 -2.20 3.11
C ILE A 18 2.42 -3.02 3.41
N GLY A 19 2.75 -4.03 2.60
CA GLY A 19 4.01 -4.78 2.71
C GLY A 19 5.25 -3.95 2.37
N HIS A 20 5.16 -3.06 1.37
CA HIS A 20 6.22 -2.08 1.07
C HIS A 20 6.35 -1.07 2.20
N ALA A 21 5.23 -0.61 2.76
CA ALA A 21 5.22 0.28 3.91
C ALA A 21 5.93 -0.34 5.12
N LYS A 22 5.69 -1.63 5.42
CA LYS A 22 6.40 -2.36 6.48
C LYS A 22 7.90 -2.39 6.24
N ALA A 23 8.33 -2.77 5.03
CA ALA A 23 9.74 -2.84 4.69
C ALA A 23 10.44 -1.47 4.83
N ALA A 24 9.80 -0.40 4.35
CA ALA A 24 10.31 0.96 4.49
C ALA A 24 10.37 1.40 5.96
N LEU A 25 9.27 1.21 6.70
CA LEU A 25 9.14 1.62 8.09
C LEU A 25 10.17 0.97 9.00
N VAL A 26 10.37 -0.35 8.87
CA VAL A 26 11.33 -1.09 9.71
C VAL A 26 12.75 -0.61 9.45
N ASN A 27 13.16 -0.45 8.18
CA ASN A 27 14.49 0.09 7.85
C ASN A 27 14.67 1.54 8.33
N TYR A 28 13.64 2.37 8.17
CA TYR A 28 13.64 3.76 8.66
C TYR A 28 13.81 3.84 10.18
N LEU A 29 13.00 3.09 10.92
CA LEU A 29 13.04 3.09 12.38
C LEU A 29 14.33 2.48 12.93
N TYR A 30 14.88 1.45 12.25
CA TYR A 30 16.18 0.89 12.61
C TYR A 30 17.28 1.93 12.47
N ALA A 31 17.34 2.68 11.37
CA ALA A 31 18.27 3.78 11.20
C ALA A 31 18.09 4.85 12.29
N LYS A 32 16.86 5.26 12.57
CA LYS A 32 16.53 6.27 13.60
C LYS A 32 16.98 5.84 15.00
N LYS A 33 16.70 4.59 15.39
CA LYS A 33 17.11 4.01 16.67
C LYS A 33 18.61 4.15 16.93
N TYR A 34 19.41 3.96 15.89
CA TYR A 34 20.87 4.05 15.99
C TYR A 34 21.45 5.38 15.52
N LYS A 35 20.63 6.44 15.42
CA LYS A 35 21.03 7.78 14.95
C LYS A 35 21.78 7.73 13.60
N GLY A 36 21.41 6.77 12.77
CA GLY A 36 21.98 6.49 11.45
C GLY A 36 21.26 7.23 10.32
N LYS A 37 21.43 6.71 9.09
CA LYS A 37 20.80 7.25 7.89
C LYS A 37 19.90 6.19 7.22
N PHE A 38 18.80 6.64 6.64
CA PHE A 38 17.89 5.82 5.86
C PHE A 38 17.88 6.30 4.40
N PHE A 39 18.18 5.38 3.47
CA PHE A 39 18.22 5.67 2.03
C PHE A 39 17.01 5.07 1.33
N LEU A 40 16.43 5.83 0.44
CA LEU A 40 15.46 5.34 -0.55
C LEU A 40 16.20 5.14 -1.87
N ARG A 41 16.12 3.93 -2.46
CA ARG A 41 16.80 3.61 -3.70
C ARG A 41 15.88 2.84 -4.63
N PHE A 42 15.60 3.37 -5.80
CA PHE A 42 14.83 2.66 -6.80
C PHE A 42 15.67 1.61 -7.53
N GLU A 43 15.21 0.34 -7.46
CA GLU A 43 15.79 -0.79 -8.22
C GLU A 43 15.16 -0.84 -9.61
N ASP A 44 15.52 0.10 -10.44
CA ASP A 44 14.93 0.37 -11.75
C ASP A 44 15.73 -0.24 -12.91
N THR A 45 16.19 -1.48 -12.75
CA THR A 45 17.00 -2.21 -13.73
C THR A 45 16.21 -2.91 -14.83
N ASN A 46 14.88 -2.87 -14.77
CA ASN A 46 14.01 -3.42 -15.81
C ASN A 46 13.25 -2.30 -16.54
N PRO A 47 13.71 -1.88 -17.74
CA PRO A 47 13.06 -0.83 -18.53
C PRO A 47 11.58 -1.08 -18.85
N GLU A 48 11.17 -2.34 -18.98
CA GLU A 48 9.79 -2.69 -19.33
C GLU A 48 8.81 -2.44 -18.18
N LEU A 49 9.28 -2.60 -16.95
CA LEU A 49 8.44 -2.51 -15.74
C LEU A 49 8.50 -1.14 -15.07
N ALA A 50 9.61 -0.41 -15.22
CA ALA A 50 9.79 0.89 -14.61
C ALA A 50 8.93 1.95 -15.28
N LYS A 51 7.93 2.48 -14.55
CA LYS A 51 7.03 3.54 -15.05
C LYS A 51 7.02 4.73 -14.11
N LYS A 52 6.94 5.94 -14.69
CA LYS A 52 6.94 7.20 -13.92
C LYS A 52 5.90 7.19 -12.79
N GLU A 53 4.70 6.73 -13.06
CA GLU A 53 3.60 6.65 -12.10
C GLU A 53 3.95 5.85 -10.84
N TYR A 54 4.77 4.79 -10.95
CA TYR A 54 5.16 3.95 -9.81
C TYR A 54 6.23 4.62 -8.95
N TYR A 55 7.17 5.39 -9.54
CA TYR A 55 8.11 6.20 -8.76
C TYR A 55 7.35 7.24 -7.95
N ASP A 56 6.45 7.98 -8.60
CA ASP A 56 5.66 9.02 -7.95
C ASP A 56 4.80 8.42 -6.82
N ALA A 57 4.11 7.31 -7.07
CA ALA A 57 3.27 6.66 -6.07
C ALA A 57 4.05 6.15 -4.85
N ILE A 58 5.28 5.64 -5.05
CA ILE A 58 6.14 5.21 -3.94
C ILE A 58 6.58 6.41 -3.12
N LEU A 59 7.02 7.50 -3.77
CA LEU A 59 7.43 8.74 -3.10
C LEU A 59 6.27 9.34 -2.29
N ASP A 60 5.10 9.44 -2.90
CA ASP A 60 3.91 10.01 -2.26
C ASP A 60 3.40 9.13 -1.10
N GLY A 61 3.44 7.81 -1.28
CA GLY A 61 3.08 6.87 -0.21
C GLY A 61 4.00 6.98 1.01
N LEU A 62 5.32 7.09 0.80
CA LEU A 62 6.27 7.27 1.90
C LEU A 62 6.15 8.64 2.56
N LYS A 63 5.93 9.72 1.79
CA LYS A 63 5.65 11.05 2.33
C LYS A 63 4.38 11.05 3.17
N TRP A 64 3.31 10.43 2.67
CA TRP A 64 2.05 10.31 3.40
C TRP A 64 2.22 9.57 4.74
N LEU A 65 3.08 8.54 4.77
CA LEU A 65 3.44 7.82 6.00
C LEU A 65 4.45 8.58 6.88
N ASP A 66 4.84 9.80 6.54
CA ASP A 66 5.92 10.58 7.21
C ASP A 66 7.22 9.79 7.36
N ILE A 67 7.57 8.98 6.36
CA ILE A 67 8.85 8.28 6.26
C ILE A 67 9.81 9.14 5.45
N LYS A 68 10.77 9.77 6.13
CA LYS A 68 11.76 10.67 5.54
C LYS A 68 13.04 9.92 5.23
N TRP A 69 13.64 10.19 4.08
CA TRP A 69 14.91 9.59 3.67
C TRP A 69 16.02 10.64 3.61
N ASP A 70 17.23 10.22 3.96
CA ASP A 70 18.42 11.08 3.92
C ASP A 70 19.04 11.15 2.51
N LYS A 71 18.80 10.14 1.67
CA LYS A 71 19.31 10.07 0.29
C LYS A 71 18.30 9.36 -0.60
N LEU A 72 18.10 9.91 -1.79
CA LEU A 72 17.39 9.26 -2.89
C LEU A 72 18.41 8.86 -3.96
N ALA A 73 18.34 7.61 -4.43
CA ALA A 73 19.21 7.07 -5.46
C ALA A 73 18.44 6.20 -6.46
N TYR A 74 19.02 6.02 -7.63
CA TYR A 74 18.45 5.18 -8.69
C TYR A 74 19.56 4.27 -9.22
N VAL A 75 19.25 3.01 -9.46
CA VAL A 75 20.22 2.07 -10.05
C VAL A 75 20.57 2.50 -11.47
N SER A 76 19.59 3.00 -12.22
CA SER A 76 19.77 3.50 -13.59
C SER A 76 20.80 4.65 -13.74
N ASP A 77 21.13 5.36 -12.66
CA ASP A 77 22.17 6.40 -12.67
C ASP A 77 23.59 5.83 -12.58
N LYS A 78 23.73 4.51 -12.34
CA LYS A 78 25.02 3.85 -12.08
C LYS A 78 25.37 2.77 -13.09
N ILE A 79 24.72 2.73 -14.25
CA ILE A 79 24.90 1.67 -15.26
C ILE A 79 26.36 1.55 -15.69
N GLU A 80 27.06 2.65 -15.90
CA GLU A 80 28.47 2.64 -16.29
C GLU A 80 29.38 2.02 -15.21
N ASN A 81 29.10 2.28 -13.93
CA ASN A 81 29.82 1.65 -12.83
C ASN A 81 29.60 0.11 -12.79
N PHE A 82 28.39 -0.36 -13.18
CA PHE A 82 28.16 -1.81 -13.33
C PHE A 82 28.96 -2.40 -14.49
N TYR A 83 29.15 -1.66 -15.59
CA TYR A 83 30.01 -2.09 -16.70
C TYR A 83 31.47 -2.23 -16.27
N GLU A 84 32.00 -1.24 -15.54
CA GLU A 84 33.35 -1.29 -14.98
C GLU A 84 33.55 -2.47 -14.03
N ALA A 85 32.58 -2.69 -13.11
CA ALA A 85 32.59 -3.82 -12.19
C ALA A 85 32.53 -5.17 -12.92
N THR A 86 31.73 -5.26 -13.99
CA THR A 86 31.60 -6.46 -14.81
C THR A 86 32.93 -6.75 -15.55
N GLU A 87 33.51 -5.74 -16.15
CA GLU A 87 34.83 -5.90 -16.87
C GLU A 87 35.94 -6.31 -15.92
N LYS A 88 35.97 -5.74 -14.69
CA LYS A 88 36.88 -6.16 -13.63
C LYS A 88 36.74 -7.64 -13.31
N LEU A 89 35.53 -8.11 -13.10
CA LEU A 89 35.24 -9.53 -12.79
C LEU A 89 35.69 -10.46 -13.95
N ILE A 90 35.51 -10.05 -15.20
CA ILE A 90 35.99 -10.81 -16.36
C ILE A 90 37.52 -10.86 -16.38
N LYS A 91 38.20 -9.74 -16.18
CA LYS A 91 39.70 -9.67 -16.13
C LYS A 91 40.28 -10.53 -15.00
N GLU A 92 39.55 -10.66 -13.89
CA GLU A 92 39.95 -11.47 -12.75
C GLU A 92 39.51 -12.96 -12.84
N ASP A 93 38.92 -13.38 -13.98
CA ASP A 93 38.38 -14.73 -14.19
C ASP A 93 37.26 -15.09 -13.15
N LYS A 94 36.54 -14.08 -12.67
CA LYS A 94 35.39 -14.23 -11.73
C LYS A 94 34.04 -14.16 -12.44
N ALA A 95 34.05 -13.80 -13.72
CA ALA A 95 32.86 -13.79 -14.58
C ALA A 95 33.21 -14.25 -15.98
N TYR A 96 32.24 -14.74 -16.71
CA TYR A 96 32.39 -15.15 -18.11
C TYR A 96 31.11 -14.77 -18.90
N VAL A 97 31.31 -14.63 -20.21
CA VAL A 97 30.23 -14.36 -21.16
C VAL A 97 29.66 -15.68 -21.66
N CYS A 98 28.34 -15.81 -21.61
CA CYS A 98 27.63 -17.03 -21.98
C CYS A 98 26.68 -16.75 -23.16
N VAL A 99 26.86 -17.49 -24.24
CA VAL A 99 26.03 -17.46 -25.45
C VAL A 99 25.06 -18.66 -25.55
N CYS A 100 24.87 -19.39 -24.47
CA CYS A 100 23.89 -20.48 -24.43
C CYS A 100 22.47 -19.90 -24.37
N PRO A 101 21.50 -20.52 -25.03
CA PRO A 101 20.08 -20.18 -24.90
C PRO A 101 19.59 -20.25 -23.43
N GLN A 102 18.63 -19.42 -23.09
CA GLN A 102 18.11 -19.33 -21.71
C GLN A 102 17.65 -20.66 -21.14
N GLU A 103 17.01 -21.48 -21.97
CA GLU A 103 16.52 -22.81 -21.54
C GLU A 103 17.70 -23.78 -21.25
N GLU A 104 18.78 -23.69 -22.01
CA GLU A 104 19.99 -24.47 -21.74
C GLU A 104 20.63 -24.01 -20.42
N ILE A 105 20.71 -22.71 -20.18
CA ILE A 105 21.22 -22.16 -18.91
C ILE A 105 20.39 -22.68 -17.74
N LYS A 106 19.05 -22.64 -17.82
CA LYS A 106 18.15 -23.16 -16.78
C LYS A 106 18.38 -24.66 -16.54
N LYS A 107 18.44 -25.45 -17.64
CA LYS A 107 18.69 -26.89 -17.58
C LYS A 107 20.03 -27.19 -16.91
N ASN A 108 21.11 -26.52 -17.35
CA ASN A 108 22.45 -26.73 -16.80
C ASN A 108 22.53 -26.37 -15.33
N ARG A 109 21.92 -25.25 -14.90
CA ARG A 109 21.84 -24.87 -13.47
C ARG A 109 21.06 -25.90 -12.64
N ARG A 110 19.95 -26.43 -13.19
CA ARG A 110 19.16 -27.48 -12.49
C ARG A 110 19.96 -28.76 -12.29
N PHE A 111 20.65 -29.21 -13.33
CA PHE A 111 21.40 -30.47 -13.33
C PHE A 111 22.89 -30.31 -12.91
N MET A 112 23.28 -29.13 -12.39
CA MET A 112 24.65 -28.85 -11.90
C MET A 112 25.73 -29.08 -12.98
N LYS A 113 25.43 -28.80 -14.25
CA LYS A 113 26.35 -29.01 -15.38
C LYS A 113 26.94 -27.68 -15.84
N GLU A 114 28.23 -27.68 -16.10
CA GLU A 114 28.94 -26.57 -16.74
C GLU A 114 28.64 -26.51 -18.23
N CYS A 115 28.54 -25.29 -18.77
CA CYS A 115 28.47 -25.08 -20.21
C CYS A 115 29.90 -24.83 -20.79
N LYS A 116 30.05 -25.00 -22.08
CA LYS A 116 31.32 -24.76 -22.79
C LYS A 116 31.85 -23.32 -22.63
N CYS A 117 30.95 -22.34 -22.55
CA CYS A 117 31.33 -20.92 -22.40
C CYS A 117 32.13 -20.64 -21.13
N ARG A 118 31.96 -21.47 -20.08
CA ARG A 118 32.70 -21.32 -18.83
C ARG A 118 34.21 -21.52 -18.98
N LYS A 119 34.62 -22.15 -20.08
CA LYS A 119 36.01 -22.44 -20.39
C LYS A 119 36.66 -21.39 -21.31
N PHE A 120 35.93 -20.38 -21.77
CA PHE A 120 36.49 -19.31 -22.56
C PHE A 120 37.61 -18.58 -21.82
N SER A 121 38.66 -18.22 -22.55
CA SER A 121 39.78 -17.42 -22.04
C SER A 121 39.30 -16.02 -21.64
N LYS A 122 40.10 -15.32 -20.86
CA LYS A 122 39.82 -13.92 -20.50
C LYS A 122 39.71 -13.01 -21.72
N SER A 123 40.53 -13.24 -22.74
CA SER A 123 40.53 -12.48 -24.00
C SER A 123 39.24 -12.69 -24.79
N GLU A 124 38.80 -13.94 -24.94
CA GLU A 124 37.52 -14.28 -25.59
C GLU A 124 36.34 -13.65 -24.85
N ASN A 125 36.32 -13.75 -23.51
CA ASN A 125 35.26 -13.14 -22.71
C ASN A 125 35.22 -11.62 -22.83
N LEU A 126 36.38 -10.92 -22.88
CA LEU A 126 36.45 -9.47 -23.07
C LEU A 126 36.02 -9.06 -24.48
N GLU A 127 36.33 -9.85 -25.49
CA GLU A 127 35.85 -9.62 -26.86
C GLU A 127 34.36 -9.77 -26.96
N LEU A 128 33.79 -10.86 -26.42
CA LEU A 128 32.34 -11.09 -26.38
C LEU A 128 31.62 -10.01 -25.56
N TRP A 129 32.22 -9.56 -24.44
CA TRP A 129 31.64 -8.45 -23.64
C TRP A 129 31.54 -7.16 -24.49
N LYS A 130 32.57 -6.82 -25.26
CA LYS A 130 32.53 -5.66 -26.17
C LYS A 130 31.48 -5.82 -27.28
N LYS A 131 31.36 -7.01 -27.85
CA LYS A 131 30.36 -7.34 -28.88
C LYS A 131 28.92 -7.28 -28.35
N MET A 132 28.71 -7.56 -27.05
CA MET A 132 27.40 -7.50 -26.40
C MET A 132 26.72 -6.13 -26.54
N PHE A 133 27.49 -5.04 -26.68
CA PHE A 133 26.95 -3.69 -26.81
C PHE A 133 26.30 -3.42 -28.18
N LYS A 134 26.65 -4.18 -29.25
CA LYS A 134 26.23 -3.85 -30.62
C LYS A 134 25.76 -5.05 -31.45
N GLU A 135 26.36 -6.24 -31.26
CA GLU A 135 26.20 -7.34 -32.20
C GLU A 135 25.12 -8.37 -31.80
N PHE A 136 24.78 -8.49 -30.52
CA PHE A 136 23.84 -9.49 -30.02
C PHE A 136 22.47 -8.90 -29.74
N LYS A 137 21.44 -9.74 -29.85
CA LYS A 137 20.06 -9.41 -29.50
C LYS A 137 19.76 -9.83 -28.07
N GLU A 138 18.62 -9.36 -27.57
CA GLU A 138 18.07 -9.78 -26.29
C GLU A 138 17.87 -11.30 -26.27
N GLY A 139 18.38 -11.96 -25.22
CA GLY A 139 18.32 -13.41 -25.04
C GLY A 139 19.49 -14.20 -25.62
N ASP A 140 20.28 -13.64 -26.56
CA ASP A 140 21.39 -14.36 -27.21
C ASP A 140 22.63 -14.50 -26.32
N ILE A 141 22.82 -13.58 -25.39
CA ILE A 141 24.06 -13.45 -24.62
C ILE A 141 23.79 -12.89 -23.23
N SER A 142 24.59 -13.31 -22.26
CA SER A 142 24.55 -12.79 -20.89
C SER A 142 25.92 -12.90 -20.23
N VAL A 143 26.16 -12.11 -19.17
CA VAL A 143 27.35 -12.29 -18.33
C VAL A 143 26.96 -13.04 -17.07
N ARG A 144 27.76 -14.05 -16.73
CA ARG A 144 27.55 -14.92 -15.56
C ARG A 144 28.75 -14.85 -14.63
N LEU A 145 28.49 -14.90 -13.31
CA LEU A 145 29.56 -15.12 -12.33
C LEU A 145 30.11 -16.53 -12.49
N LYS A 146 31.40 -16.69 -12.25
CA LYS A 146 32.15 -17.96 -12.27
C LYS A 146 32.34 -18.43 -10.84
N ILE A 147 31.34 -19.08 -10.27
CA ILE A 147 31.34 -19.52 -8.85
C ILE A 147 31.49 -21.06 -8.79
N SER A 148 30.37 -21.78 -8.88
CA SER A 148 30.35 -23.24 -8.88
C SER A 148 28.98 -23.73 -9.35
N MET A 149 28.97 -24.57 -10.38
CA MET A 149 27.74 -25.19 -10.87
C MET A 149 27.24 -26.30 -9.97
N SER A 150 28.10 -26.88 -9.10
CA SER A 150 27.75 -27.93 -8.14
C SER A 150 27.33 -27.39 -6.75
N HIS A 151 27.23 -26.06 -6.59
CA HIS A 151 26.89 -25.45 -5.30
C HIS A 151 25.49 -25.91 -4.80
N ALA A 152 25.35 -26.19 -3.50
CA ALA A 152 24.08 -26.61 -2.91
C ALA A 152 22.98 -25.54 -3.09
N ASN A 153 23.33 -24.27 -2.79
CA ASN A 153 22.44 -23.15 -3.04
C ASN A 153 22.39 -22.83 -4.54
N ALA A 154 21.22 -23.02 -5.14
CA ALA A 154 20.98 -22.77 -6.56
C ALA A 154 21.25 -21.31 -6.99
N ALA A 155 21.14 -20.35 -6.08
CA ALA A 155 21.46 -18.94 -6.37
C ALA A 155 22.94 -18.75 -6.70
N MET A 156 23.83 -19.61 -6.16
CA MET A 156 25.27 -19.56 -6.36
C MET A 156 25.76 -20.29 -7.63
N ARG A 157 24.86 -21.01 -8.35
CA ARG A 157 25.21 -21.78 -9.56
C ARG A 157 25.40 -20.87 -10.76
N ASP A 158 26.54 -20.22 -10.86
CA ASP A 158 26.92 -19.28 -11.92
C ASP A 158 25.76 -18.39 -12.38
N PRO A 159 25.28 -17.49 -11.49
CA PRO A 159 24.13 -16.64 -11.79
C PRO A 159 24.43 -15.61 -12.88
N ILE A 160 23.42 -15.24 -13.64
CA ILE A 160 23.50 -14.13 -14.59
C ILE A 160 23.58 -12.81 -13.78
N ILE A 161 24.52 -11.94 -14.17
CA ILE A 161 24.69 -10.61 -13.57
C ILE A 161 24.38 -9.46 -14.52
N MET A 162 24.54 -9.65 -15.84
CA MET A 162 24.21 -8.66 -16.87
C MET A 162 23.45 -9.31 -18.02
N ARG A 163 22.45 -8.59 -18.53
CA ARG A 163 21.62 -9.02 -19.68
C ARG A 163 21.27 -7.84 -20.59
N ILE A 164 20.91 -8.14 -21.83
CA ILE A 164 20.37 -7.16 -22.77
C ILE A 164 18.86 -7.03 -22.56
N ILE A 165 18.36 -5.79 -22.55
CA ILE A 165 16.94 -5.45 -22.67
C ILE A 165 16.85 -4.26 -23.62
N ASP A 166 16.33 -4.50 -24.83
CA ASP A 166 16.26 -3.50 -25.91
C ASP A 166 14.96 -2.68 -25.85
N LYS A 167 14.67 -2.14 -24.67
CA LYS A 167 13.52 -1.28 -24.42
C LYS A 167 13.98 0.06 -23.84
N PRO A 168 13.33 1.17 -24.21
CA PRO A 168 13.67 2.47 -23.65
C PRO A 168 13.28 2.54 -22.17
N HIS A 169 14.22 2.98 -21.34
CA HIS A 169 14.00 3.18 -19.92
C HIS A 169 13.37 4.56 -19.65
N VAL A 170 12.46 4.65 -18.68
CA VAL A 170 11.71 5.90 -18.39
C VAL A 170 12.64 7.08 -18.07
N ARG A 171 13.78 6.86 -17.38
CA ARG A 171 14.75 7.90 -17.00
C ARG A 171 15.88 8.08 -18.01
N THR A 172 16.51 6.99 -18.44
CA THR A 172 17.71 7.02 -19.29
C THR A 172 17.40 6.86 -20.77
N LYS A 173 16.13 6.67 -21.14
CA LYS A 173 15.69 6.47 -22.53
C LYS A 173 16.43 5.29 -23.17
N SER A 174 16.91 5.44 -24.38
CA SER A 174 17.67 4.41 -25.11
C SER A 174 19.19 4.48 -24.89
N LYS A 175 19.66 5.19 -23.84
CA LYS A 175 21.11 5.33 -23.58
C LYS A 175 21.78 3.99 -23.29
N TYR A 176 21.09 3.09 -22.60
CA TYR A 176 21.61 1.79 -22.18
C TYR A 176 20.75 0.65 -22.69
N ARG A 177 21.40 -0.45 -23.05
CA ARG A 177 20.76 -1.70 -23.44
C ARG A 177 21.19 -2.91 -22.61
N ILE A 178 22.31 -2.80 -21.88
CA ILE A 178 22.82 -3.86 -20.99
C ILE A 178 22.50 -3.48 -19.56
N TRP A 179 21.76 -4.34 -18.86
CA TRP A 179 21.22 -4.05 -17.55
C TRP A 179 21.68 -5.08 -16.51
N PRO A 180 22.01 -4.63 -15.28
CA PRO A 180 22.37 -5.54 -14.21
C PRO A 180 21.16 -6.33 -13.72
N MET A 181 21.40 -7.58 -13.32
CA MET A 181 20.42 -8.39 -12.62
C MET A 181 20.31 -7.95 -11.15
N TYR A 182 19.17 -8.23 -10.54
CA TYR A 182 18.82 -7.79 -9.20
C TYR A 182 19.92 -8.02 -8.15
N ASP A 183 20.48 -9.24 -8.05
CA ASP A 183 21.46 -9.54 -7.03
C ASP A 183 22.77 -8.75 -7.22
N PHE A 184 23.18 -8.54 -8.46
CA PHE A 184 24.35 -7.74 -8.79
C PHE A 184 24.12 -6.26 -8.51
N ALA A 185 22.95 -5.75 -8.95
CA ALA A 185 22.55 -4.37 -8.73
C ALA A 185 22.49 -4.02 -7.26
N THR A 186 21.69 -4.77 -6.50
CA THR A 186 21.45 -4.46 -5.08
C THR A 186 22.71 -4.61 -4.23
N SER A 187 23.59 -5.60 -4.54
CA SER A 187 24.84 -5.79 -3.81
C SER A 187 25.80 -4.62 -3.97
N LEU A 188 25.99 -4.15 -5.20
CA LEU A 188 26.90 -3.07 -5.49
C LEU A 188 26.34 -1.71 -5.06
N MET A 189 25.05 -1.49 -5.23
CA MET A 189 24.41 -0.26 -4.76
C MET A 189 24.44 -0.14 -3.23
N ASP A 190 24.31 -1.24 -2.50
CA ASP A 190 24.51 -1.26 -1.05
C ASP A 190 25.98 -0.89 -0.71
N ALA A 191 26.94 -1.52 -1.38
CA ALA A 191 28.37 -1.26 -1.16
C ALA A 191 28.73 0.20 -1.47
N TRP A 192 28.38 0.70 -2.64
CA TRP A 192 28.67 2.08 -3.07
C TRP A 192 27.93 3.14 -2.22
N GLY A 193 26.76 2.76 -1.68
CA GLY A 193 26.00 3.61 -0.76
C GLY A 193 26.50 3.56 0.68
N GLY A 194 27.39 2.62 1.03
CA GLY A 194 27.83 2.37 2.40
C GLY A 194 26.71 1.81 3.28
N VAL A 195 25.73 1.10 2.69
CA VAL A 195 24.62 0.47 3.44
C VAL A 195 25.18 -0.65 4.32
N THR A 196 24.99 -0.50 5.62
CA THR A 196 25.52 -1.45 6.62
C THR A 196 24.50 -2.53 6.99
N HIS A 197 23.21 -2.18 7.04
CA HIS A 197 22.14 -3.06 7.46
C HIS A 197 20.95 -2.96 6.52
N ARG A 198 20.29 -4.08 6.28
CA ARG A 198 19.06 -4.14 5.49
C ARG A 198 18.10 -5.17 6.07
N VAL A 199 16.86 -4.75 6.33
CA VAL A 199 15.76 -5.65 6.68
C VAL A 199 14.89 -5.85 5.45
N ARG A 200 14.63 -7.10 5.07
CA ARG A 200 13.90 -7.45 3.85
C ARG A 200 13.04 -8.71 4.01
N SER A 201 12.22 -9.01 3.00
CA SER A 201 11.42 -10.22 2.96
C SER A 201 12.27 -11.50 2.92
N LYS A 202 11.86 -12.55 3.66
CA LYS A 202 12.54 -13.85 3.69
C LYS A 202 12.54 -14.59 2.35
N GLU A 203 11.70 -14.21 1.40
CA GLU A 203 11.74 -14.79 0.04
C GLU A 203 13.09 -14.60 -0.68
N PHE A 204 13.88 -13.64 -0.22
CA PHE A 204 15.23 -13.38 -0.72
C PHE A 204 16.32 -14.07 0.12
N GLU A 205 15.97 -14.91 1.10
CA GLU A 205 16.95 -15.53 2.03
C GLU A 205 18.04 -16.30 1.28
N MET A 206 17.67 -17.12 0.31
CA MET A 206 18.62 -17.87 -0.52
C MET A 206 19.59 -16.99 -1.32
N ARG A 207 19.26 -15.72 -1.56
CA ARG A 207 20.08 -14.76 -2.31
C ARG A 207 21.11 -14.04 -1.45
N ARG A 208 21.02 -14.14 -0.10
CA ARG A 208 21.94 -13.49 0.84
C ARG A 208 23.39 -13.88 0.57
N GLU A 209 23.63 -15.18 0.44
CA GLU A 209 24.96 -15.72 0.20
C GLU A 209 25.56 -15.16 -1.10
N LEU A 210 24.79 -15.14 -2.18
CA LEU A 210 25.23 -14.58 -3.46
C LEU A 210 25.56 -13.09 -3.35
N GLN A 211 24.70 -12.31 -2.69
CA GLN A 211 24.90 -10.86 -2.56
C GLN A 211 26.15 -10.54 -1.74
N GLN A 212 26.36 -11.28 -0.65
CA GLN A 212 27.58 -11.14 0.16
C GLN A 212 28.84 -11.63 -0.58
N TYR A 213 28.72 -12.68 -1.39
CA TYR A 213 29.80 -13.16 -2.26
C TYR A 213 30.21 -12.08 -3.28
N ILE A 214 29.25 -11.44 -3.95
CA ILE A 214 29.51 -10.35 -4.91
C ILE A 214 30.27 -9.21 -4.23
N GLN A 215 29.80 -8.77 -3.06
CA GLN A 215 30.47 -7.70 -2.30
C GLN A 215 31.90 -8.06 -1.92
N LYS A 216 32.13 -9.25 -1.36
CA LYS A 216 33.45 -9.74 -0.97
C LYS A 216 34.40 -9.85 -2.17
N THR A 217 33.91 -10.41 -3.28
CA THR A 217 34.69 -10.61 -4.50
C THR A 217 35.22 -9.28 -5.09
N LEU A 218 34.42 -8.21 -4.93
CA LEU A 218 34.80 -6.87 -5.40
C LEU A 218 35.52 -6.02 -4.33
N GLY A 219 35.82 -6.61 -3.16
CA GLY A 219 36.60 -5.96 -2.10
C GLY A 219 35.76 -5.10 -1.13
N PHE A 220 34.44 -5.27 -1.11
CA PHE A 220 33.55 -4.54 -0.22
C PHE A 220 33.22 -5.33 1.05
N LYS A 221 32.95 -4.61 2.14
CA LYS A 221 32.39 -5.20 3.37
C LYS A 221 30.95 -5.65 3.11
N PRO A 222 30.57 -6.89 3.46
CA PRO A 222 29.23 -7.38 3.27
C PRO A 222 28.19 -6.63 4.11
N THR A 223 27.06 -6.29 3.48
CA THR A 223 25.89 -5.75 4.16
C THR A 223 25.29 -6.80 5.10
N GLN A 224 24.97 -6.41 6.33
CA GLN A 224 24.22 -7.26 7.28
C GLN A 224 22.76 -7.30 6.85
N ILE A 225 22.24 -8.52 6.66
CA ILE A 225 20.87 -8.71 6.18
C ILE A 225 20.06 -9.46 7.24
N THR A 226 18.91 -8.89 7.59
CA THR A 226 17.90 -9.53 8.45
C THR A 226 16.67 -9.79 7.60
N GLU A 227 16.18 -11.02 7.61
CA GLU A 227 14.96 -11.40 6.93
C GLU A 227 13.76 -11.34 7.87
N MET A 228 12.64 -10.86 7.34
CA MET A 228 11.33 -10.91 7.99
C MET A 228 10.31 -11.61 7.08
N ALA A 229 9.34 -12.28 7.69
CA ALA A 229 8.27 -12.89 6.94
C ALA A 229 7.40 -11.85 6.24
N ARG A 230 6.76 -12.29 5.16
CA ARG A 230 5.60 -11.61 4.61
C ARG A 230 4.42 -11.78 5.56
N PHE A 231 3.52 -10.84 5.51
CA PHE A 231 2.15 -11.03 5.95
C PHE A 231 1.22 -10.72 4.79
N ASN A 232 0.09 -11.40 4.76
CA ASN A 232 -0.98 -11.13 3.82
C ASN A 232 -2.21 -10.67 4.59
N MET A 233 -3.00 -9.81 3.98
CA MET A 233 -4.33 -9.49 4.49
C MET A 233 -5.33 -10.50 3.95
N GLU A 234 -6.24 -10.93 4.80
CA GLU A 234 -7.28 -11.90 4.43
C GLU A 234 -8.12 -11.40 3.25
N GLY A 235 -8.31 -12.27 2.23
CA GLY A 235 -9.13 -11.97 1.05
C GLY A 235 -8.55 -10.94 0.09
N VAL A 236 -7.27 -10.53 0.23
CA VAL A 236 -6.66 -9.52 -0.64
C VAL A 236 -5.68 -10.16 -1.61
N PRO A 237 -5.79 -9.90 -2.94
CA PRO A 237 -4.81 -10.37 -3.91
C PRO A 237 -3.43 -9.76 -3.59
N SER A 238 -2.39 -10.61 -3.61
CA SER A 238 -1.04 -10.22 -3.21
C SER A 238 -0.10 -9.93 -4.38
N SER A 239 -0.45 -10.44 -5.57
CA SER A 239 0.37 -10.35 -6.78
C SER A 239 0.00 -9.11 -7.61
N GLY A 240 1.01 -8.29 -7.95
CA GLY A 240 0.79 -7.15 -8.85
C GLY A 240 0.37 -7.57 -10.27
N ARG A 241 0.65 -8.80 -10.69
CA ARG A 241 0.17 -9.37 -11.96
C ARG A 241 -1.33 -9.65 -11.86
N GLU A 242 -1.74 -10.37 -10.84
CA GLU A 242 -3.14 -10.70 -10.57
C GLU A 242 -4.02 -9.44 -10.49
N ILE A 243 -3.57 -8.43 -9.73
CA ILE A 243 -4.29 -7.14 -9.62
C ILE A 243 -4.45 -6.47 -11.00
N ARG A 244 -3.41 -6.49 -11.86
CA ARG A 244 -3.53 -5.93 -13.22
C ARG A 244 -4.51 -6.70 -14.09
N GLU A 245 -4.53 -8.02 -13.99
CA GLU A 245 -5.49 -8.89 -14.69
C GLU A 245 -6.92 -8.54 -14.23
N MET A 246 -7.19 -8.50 -12.92
CA MET A 246 -8.50 -8.12 -12.36
C MET A 246 -8.95 -6.71 -12.77
N ILE A 247 -8.02 -5.74 -12.86
CA ILE A 247 -8.33 -4.38 -13.34
C ILE A 247 -8.68 -4.42 -14.85
N SER A 248 -7.93 -5.17 -15.65
CA SER A 248 -8.19 -5.29 -17.10
C SER A 248 -9.50 -5.99 -17.44
N GLU A 249 -9.96 -6.88 -16.56
CA GLU A 249 -11.23 -7.62 -16.66
C GLU A 249 -12.41 -6.82 -16.06
N GLY A 250 -12.14 -5.66 -15.47
CA GLY A 250 -13.16 -4.80 -14.86
C GLY A 250 -13.67 -5.27 -13.49
N GLU A 251 -13.03 -6.26 -12.89
CA GLU A 251 -13.37 -6.74 -11.55
C GLU A 251 -12.96 -5.75 -10.46
N LEU A 252 -11.85 -5.02 -10.65
CA LEU A 252 -11.39 -3.94 -9.79
C LEU A 252 -11.49 -2.59 -10.52
N MET A 253 -11.88 -1.54 -9.79
CA MET A 253 -11.97 -0.18 -10.32
C MET A 253 -10.61 0.41 -10.71
N GLY A 254 -9.54 -0.04 -10.08
CA GLY A 254 -8.17 0.44 -10.25
C GLY A 254 -7.28 0.05 -9.07
N TRP A 255 -6.08 0.60 -9.02
CA TRP A 255 -5.15 0.37 -7.92
C TRP A 255 -5.57 1.00 -6.59
N ASP A 256 -6.56 1.87 -6.62
CA ASP A 256 -7.18 2.54 -5.47
C ASP A 256 -8.53 1.92 -5.09
N ASP A 257 -8.83 0.75 -5.63
CA ASP A 257 -10.03 -0.04 -5.28
C ASP A 257 -10.06 -0.33 -3.77
N PRO A 258 -11.21 -0.13 -3.09
CA PRO A 258 -11.31 -0.29 -1.63
C PRO A 258 -11.02 -1.70 -1.11
N ARG A 259 -11.01 -2.70 -1.97
CA ARG A 259 -10.66 -4.10 -1.65
C ARG A 259 -9.15 -4.33 -1.53
N LEU A 260 -8.33 -3.38 -2.01
CA LEU A 260 -6.87 -3.50 -2.04
C LEU A 260 -6.20 -2.91 -0.79
N THR A 261 -4.98 -3.36 -0.54
CA THR A 261 -4.09 -2.80 0.50
C THR A 261 -2.99 -1.91 -0.05
N THR A 262 -3.16 -1.38 -1.26
CA THR A 262 -2.27 -0.33 -1.76
C THR A 262 -2.39 0.91 -0.87
N LEU A 263 -1.31 1.67 -0.73
CA LEU A 263 -1.34 2.87 0.13
C LEU A 263 -2.37 3.90 -0.36
N MET A 264 -2.58 3.98 -1.67
CA MET A 264 -3.60 4.85 -2.25
C MET A 264 -5.02 4.38 -1.93
N ALA A 265 -5.30 3.07 -1.97
CA ALA A 265 -6.59 2.51 -1.59
C ALA A 265 -6.90 2.73 -0.10
N LEU A 266 -5.92 2.47 0.78
CA LEU A 266 -6.06 2.69 2.22
C LEU A 266 -6.29 4.17 2.54
N LYS A 267 -5.55 5.09 1.91
CA LYS A 267 -5.76 6.53 2.04
C LYS A 267 -7.17 6.93 1.58
N ARG A 268 -7.61 6.40 0.44
CA ARG A 268 -8.93 6.67 -0.12
C ARG A 268 -10.06 6.19 0.78
N ARG A 269 -9.88 5.04 1.43
CA ARG A 269 -10.81 4.53 2.45
C ARG A 269 -10.84 5.34 3.75
N GLY A 270 -9.83 6.17 4.03
CA GLY A 270 -9.76 6.97 5.26
C GLY A 270 -8.93 6.34 6.37
N PHE A 271 -8.03 5.39 6.04
CA PHE A 271 -6.99 4.98 6.99
C PHE A 271 -5.98 6.11 7.18
N VAL A 272 -5.49 6.26 8.40
CA VAL A 272 -4.52 7.30 8.74
C VAL A 272 -3.10 6.74 8.89
N PRO A 273 -2.06 7.54 8.59
CA PRO A 273 -0.66 7.09 8.65
C PRO A 273 -0.25 6.49 9.99
N GLU A 274 -0.71 7.09 11.08
CA GLU A 274 -0.41 6.64 12.44
C GLU A 274 -0.92 5.22 12.69
N ALA A 275 -2.17 4.94 12.29
CA ALA A 275 -2.78 3.63 12.42
C ALA A 275 -2.04 2.56 11.62
N ILE A 276 -1.64 2.89 10.39
CA ILE A 276 -0.85 1.98 9.55
C ILE A 276 0.48 1.68 10.21
N LYS A 277 1.19 2.69 10.72
CA LYS A 277 2.47 2.49 11.39
C LYS A 277 2.34 1.63 12.66
N GLU A 278 1.38 1.92 13.52
CA GLU A 278 1.14 1.15 14.74
C GLU A 278 0.79 -0.30 14.43
N PHE A 279 -0.13 -0.54 13.50
CA PHE A 279 -0.47 -1.87 13.04
C PHE A 279 0.74 -2.63 12.49
N LEU A 280 1.54 -2.01 11.61
CA LEU A 280 2.74 -2.64 11.04
C LEU A 280 3.77 -2.98 12.11
N LEU A 281 3.96 -2.14 13.11
CA LEU A 281 4.87 -2.39 14.22
C LEU A 281 4.37 -3.52 15.13
N SER A 282 3.08 -3.64 15.36
CA SER A 282 2.49 -4.73 16.15
C SER A 282 2.76 -6.11 15.54
N THR A 283 2.95 -6.20 14.22
CA THR A 283 3.29 -7.47 13.55
C THR A 283 4.73 -7.94 13.76
N GLY A 284 5.61 -7.08 14.32
CA GLY A 284 6.99 -7.40 14.64
C GLY A 284 7.88 -7.73 13.45
N VAL A 285 9.15 -8.03 13.75
CA VAL A 285 10.15 -8.54 12.79
C VAL A 285 10.37 -10.02 13.09
N THR A 286 9.54 -10.86 12.49
CA THR A 286 9.56 -12.33 12.66
C THR A 286 9.73 -13.02 11.32
N LYS A 287 10.21 -14.26 11.31
CA LYS A 287 10.27 -15.13 10.12
C LYS A 287 9.02 -16.00 9.95
N VAL A 288 8.05 -15.92 10.86
CA VAL A 288 6.79 -16.66 10.79
C VAL A 288 5.80 -15.89 9.91
N GLU A 289 5.31 -16.53 8.86
CA GLU A 289 4.28 -15.96 7.98
C GLU A 289 2.94 -15.90 8.73
N SER A 290 2.18 -14.85 8.46
CA SER A 290 0.87 -14.64 9.08
C SER A 290 -0.12 -14.09 8.05
N ILE A 291 -1.37 -14.48 8.24
CA ILE A 291 -2.53 -13.87 7.59
C ILE A 291 -3.18 -12.98 8.64
N LEU A 292 -3.35 -11.71 8.33
CA LEU A 292 -3.89 -10.71 9.26
C LEU A 292 -5.33 -10.38 8.88
N SER A 293 -6.18 -10.24 9.89
CA SER A 293 -7.57 -9.85 9.69
C SER A 293 -7.71 -8.34 9.50
N TRP A 294 -8.72 -7.95 8.73
CA TRP A 294 -9.12 -6.56 8.60
C TRP A 294 -9.58 -5.97 9.94
N ASP A 295 -10.29 -6.74 10.76
CA ASP A 295 -10.80 -6.28 12.06
C ASP A 295 -9.68 -5.76 12.97
N THR A 296 -8.54 -6.49 12.99
CA THR A 296 -7.36 -6.04 13.75
C THR A 296 -6.82 -4.72 13.21
N PHE A 297 -6.65 -4.60 11.89
CA PHE A 297 -6.16 -3.37 11.27
C PHE A 297 -7.12 -2.20 11.46
N GLU A 298 -8.42 -2.45 11.30
CA GLU A 298 -9.48 -1.46 11.48
C GLU A 298 -9.56 -0.98 12.94
N SER A 299 -9.26 -1.85 13.92
CA SER A 299 -9.24 -1.45 15.33
C SER A 299 -8.17 -0.41 15.65
N PHE A 300 -6.97 -0.54 15.05
CA PHE A 300 -5.92 0.49 15.17
C PHE A 300 -6.38 1.82 14.56
N ASN A 301 -7.02 1.76 13.39
CA ASN A 301 -7.50 2.98 12.75
C ASN A 301 -8.63 3.65 13.56
N ARG A 302 -9.57 2.84 14.06
CA ARG A 302 -10.69 3.32 14.89
C ARG A 302 -10.20 4.04 16.13
N SER A 303 -9.27 3.48 16.87
CA SER A 303 -8.75 4.08 18.11
C SER A 303 -8.19 5.48 17.90
N ILE A 304 -7.65 5.76 16.70
CA ILE A 304 -7.03 7.05 16.37
C ILE A 304 -8.05 8.04 15.79
N ILE A 305 -8.98 7.56 14.94
CA ILE A 305 -9.90 8.47 14.23
C ILE A 305 -11.17 8.76 14.99
N ASP A 306 -11.67 7.86 15.86
CA ASP A 306 -12.93 8.04 16.58
C ASP A 306 -12.97 9.37 17.36
N PRO A 307 -11.97 9.73 18.18
CA PRO A 307 -11.98 11.01 18.89
C PRO A 307 -11.93 12.23 17.98
N LYS A 308 -11.50 12.05 16.71
CA LYS A 308 -11.27 13.13 15.75
C LYS A 308 -12.44 13.30 14.77
N CYS A 309 -13.27 12.29 14.58
CA CYS A 309 -14.34 12.29 13.59
C CYS A 309 -15.63 12.87 14.15
N ASN A 310 -16.21 13.81 13.44
CA ASN A 310 -17.56 14.29 13.72
C ASN A 310 -18.59 13.24 13.28
N ARG A 311 -19.73 13.16 13.99
CA ARG A 311 -20.81 12.22 13.75
C ARG A 311 -21.99 12.92 13.07
N TYR A 312 -22.53 12.29 12.03
CA TYR A 312 -23.65 12.79 11.24
C TYR A 312 -24.72 11.73 11.07
N PHE A 313 -25.97 12.15 10.88
CA PHE A 313 -27.06 11.23 10.56
C PHE A 313 -27.07 10.92 9.07
N CYS A 314 -27.33 9.65 8.76
CA CYS A 314 -27.55 9.18 7.39
C CYS A 314 -28.55 8.04 7.40
N ILE A 315 -29.60 8.15 6.63
CA ILE A 315 -30.68 7.16 6.55
C ILE A 315 -30.56 6.39 5.24
N PHE A 316 -30.44 5.08 5.37
CA PHE A 316 -30.52 4.13 4.27
C PHE A 316 -31.93 3.53 4.22
N ASP A 317 -32.42 3.22 3.01
CA ASP A 317 -33.79 2.72 2.80
C ASP A 317 -34.85 3.55 3.57
N PRO A 318 -35.00 4.84 3.24
CA PRO A 318 -35.79 5.77 4.03
C PRO A 318 -37.29 5.46 3.98
N VAL A 319 -37.92 5.55 5.15
CA VAL A 319 -39.39 5.58 5.34
C VAL A 319 -39.75 6.95 5.88
N GLU A 320 -40.77 7.59 5.25
CA GLU A 320 -41.29 8.88 5.69
C GLU A 320 -42.34 8.68 6.79
N ILE A 321 -42.18 9.43 7.87
CA ILE A 321 -43.15 9.53 8.97
C ILE A 321 -43.56 10.99 9.18
N LYS A 322 -44.78 11.18 9.73
CA LYS A 322 -45.26 12.48 10.17
C LYS A 322 -45.47 12.42 11.68
N VAL A 323 -45.05 13.47 12.40
CA VAL A 323 -45.23 13.56 13.87
C VAL A 323 -46.31 14.56 14.17
N ARG A 324 -47.36 14.10 14.92
CA ARG A 324 -48.47 14.91 15.36
C ARG A 324 -48.40 15.23 16.86
N ASP A 325 -49.14 16.20 17.27
CA ASP A 325 -49.31 16.61 18.67
C ASP A 325 -48.03 17.02 19.37
N SER A 326 -47.03 17.47 18.58
CA SER A 326 -45.73 17.87 19.08
C SER A 326 -45.59 19.38 19.22
N PRO A 327 -44.69 19.87 20.10
CA PRO A 327 -44.33 21.26 20.13
C PRO A 327 -43.76 21.70 18.79
N GLU A 328 -43.96 22.97 18.41
CA GLU A 328 -43.31 23.54 17.24
C GLU A 328 -41.80 23.61 17.46
N ILE A 329 -41.02 22.99 16.57
CA ILE A 329 -39.53 22.97 16.59
C ILE A 329 -39.08 23.17 15.17
N LYS A 330 -38.28 24.23 14.91
CA LYS A 330 -37.72 24.56 13.59
C LYS A 330 -36.36 23.96 13.38
N GLU A 331 -35.57 23.81 14.45
CA GLU A 331 -34.25 23.26 14.44
C GLU A 331 -33.88 22.60 15.76
N VAL A 332 -32.91 21.72 15.76
CA VAL A 332 -32.38 21.07 16.95
C VAL A 332 -30.85 21.09 16.94
N LYS A 333 -30.27 21.37 18.10
CA LYS A 333 -28.82 21.37 18.30
C LYS A 333 -28.34 19.98 18.75
N VAL A 334 -27.47 19.37 17.98
CA VAL A 334 -26.90 18.05 18.25
C VAL A 334 -25.37 18.14 18.30
N HIS A 335 -24.78 17.55 19.33
CA HIS A 335 -23.30 17.54 19.45
C HIS A 335 -22.65 16.85 18.22
N LEU A 336 -21.51 17.41 17.79
CA LEU A 336 -20.70 16.82 16.72
C LEU A 336 -20.09 15.49 17.15
N HIS A 337 -19.85 15.30 18.45
CA HIS A 337 -19.43 14.03 19.04
C HIS A 337 -20.03 13.90 20.46
N PRO A 338 -20.68 12.77 20.80
CA PRO A 338 -21.34 12.64 22.10
C PRO A 338 -20.37 12.62 23.28
N ASP A 339 -19.19 12.00 23.11
CA ASP A 339 -18.19 11.84 24.17
C ASP A 339 -17.21 13.01 24.24
N PHE A 340 -17.23 13.92 23.26
CA PHE A 340 -16.38 15.09 23.17
C PHE A 340 -17.21 16.35 22.88
N PRO A 341 -18.00 16.86 23.87
CA PRO A 341 -18.88 18.03 23.69
C PRO A 341 -18.17 19.29 23.23
N ASP A 342 -16.92 19.47 23.65
CA ASP A 342 -16.07 20.63 23.32
C ASP A 342 -15.78 20.75 21.81
N ARG A 343 -16.01 19.71 21.02
CA ARG A 343 -15.94 19.78 19.56
C ARG A 343 -17.04 20.63 18.93
N GLY A 344 -18.04 21.03 19.73
CA GLY A 344 -19.16 21.85 19.30
C GLY A 344 -20.38 21.06 18.90
N SER A 345 -21.30 21.75 18.26
CA SER A 345 -22.59 21.20 17.86
C SER A 345 -22.97 21.63 16.45
N ARG A 346 -23.91 20.95 15.86
CA ARG A 346 -24.53 21.27 14.58
C ARG A 346 -26.03 21.49 14.75
N GLU A 347 -26.61 22.32 13.91
CA GLU A 347 -28.03 22.64 13.91
C GLU A 347 -28.73 21.91 12.77
N ILE A 348 -29.67 21.05 13.11
CA ILE A 348 -30.40 20.22 12.16
C ILE A 348 -31.80 20.80 11.99
N PRO A 349 -32.17 21.27 10.77
CA PRO A 349 -33.54 21.74 10.52
C PRO A 349 -34.56 20.62 10.70
N VAL A 350 -35.73 20.95 11.28
CA VAL A 350 -36.78 19.99 11.59
C VAL A 350 -38.05 20.33 10.83
N ASN A 351 -38.57 19.39 10.04
CA ASN A 351 -39.89 19.42 9.46
C ASN A 351 -40.66 18.20 9.96
N LEU A 352 -41.50 18.41 10.96
CA LEU A 352 -42.27 17.32 11.61
C LEU A 352 -43.29 16.65 10.70
N GLY A 353 -43.66 17.33 9.61
CA GLY A 353 -44.50 16.78 8.56
C GLY A 353 -43.79 15.84 7.62
N LYS A 354 -42.42 15.82 7.67
CA LYS A 354 -41.59 15.01 6.76
C LYS A 354 -40.25 14.62 7.39
N ILE A 355 -40.31 13.58 8.25
CA ILE A 355 -39.11 12.99 8.85
C ILE A 355 -38.85 11.65 8.17
N LEU A 356 -37.59 11.40 7.78
CA LEU A 356 -37.12 10.13 7.24
C LEU A 356 -36.38 9.35 8.31
N ILE A 357 -36.73 8.09 8.47
CA ILE A 357 -36.06 7.10 9.33
C ILE A 357 -35.77 5.85 8.52
N SER A 358 -34.88 4.96 9.01
CA SER A 358 -34.59 3.72 8.30
C SER A 358 -35.77 2.76 8.32
N LYS A 359 -35.98 2.04 7.23
CA LYS A 359 -36.99 0.99 7.12
C LYS A 359 -36.81 -0.09 8.19
N GLU A 360 -35.57 -0.39 8.53
CA GLU A 360 -35.21 -1.33 9.59
C GLU A 360 -35.78 -0.87 10.95
N ASP A 361 -35.49 0.38 11.36
CA ASP A 361 -35.97 0.94 12.61
C ASP A 361 -37.52 1.04 12.62
N PHE A 362 -38.09 1.45 11.48
CA PHE A 362 -39.55 1.52 11.35
C PHE A 362 -40.21 0.15 11.59
N ASN A 363 -39.74 -0.89 10.94
CA ASN A 363 -40.30 -2.24 11.08
C ASN A 363 -40.09 -2.81 12.48
N LYS A 364 -38.91 -2.59 13.09
CA LYS A 364 -38.54 -3.10 14.41
C LYS A 364 -39.34 -2.47 15.55
N PHE A 365 -39.67 -1.18 15.42
CA PHE A 365 -40.25 -0.39 16.51
C PHE A 365 -41.63 0.17 16.22
N LYS A 366 -42.26 -0.20 15.10
CA LYS A 366 -43.62 0.22 14.78
C LYS A 366 -44.62 -0.10 15.95
N GLY A 367 -45.36 0.90 16.36
CA GLY A 367 -46.29 0.80 17.50
C GLY A 367 -45.66 0.98 18.88
N LYS A 368 -44.31 1.02 18.97
CA LYS A 368 -43.56 1.22 20.22
C LYS A 368 -43.16 2.68 20.39
N GLU A 369 -42.80 3.02 21.64
CA GLU A 369 -42.18 4.31 21.93
C GLU A 369 -40.67 4.27 21.62
N VAL A 370 -40.17 5.32 20.93
CA VAL A 370 -38.79 5.50 20.56
C VAL A 370 -38.36 6.96 20.73
N ARG A 371 -37.06 7.19 20.91
CA ARG A 371 -36.47 8.53 20.91
C ARG A 371 -35.86 8.88 19.60
N LEU A 372 -36.29 9.96 18.97
CA LEU A 372 -35.53 10.60 17.87
C LEU A 372 -34.31 11.30 18.48
N ILE A 373 -33.10 10.88 18.07
CA ILE A 373 -31.82 11.36 18.67
C ILE A 373 -31.77 12.88 18.60
N GLY A 374 -31.51 13.52 19.74
CA GLY A 374 -31.44 14.98 19.87
C GLY A 374 -32.77 15.69 19.84
N LEU A 375 -33.89 15.00 19.63
CA LEU A 375 -35.23 15.62 19.49
C LEU A 375 -36.14 15.25 20.71
N PHE A 376 -37.00 14.29 20.59
CA PHE A 376 -37.97 13.90 21.60
C PHE A 376 -38.44 12.45 21.41
N ASN A 377 -39.33 11.99 22.27
CA ASN A 377 -39.91 10.66 22.21
C ASN A 377 -41.21 10.66 21.40
N ILE A 378 -41.44 9.58 20.66
CA ILE A 378 -42.62 9.39 19.81
C ILE A 378 -43.13 7.95 19.92
N LYS A 379 -44.44 7.76 19.84
CA LYS A 379 -45.00 6.45 19.52
C LYS A 379 -44.93 6.28 18.01
N LEU A 380 -44.11 5.34 17.54
CA LEU A 380 -43.73 5.20 16.12
C LEU A 380 -44.88 4.60 15.28
N GLY A 381 -45.17 5.23 14.16
CA GLY A 381 -46.13 4.78 13.13
C GLY A 381 -46.05 5.66 11.90
N ASN A 382 -46.81 5.38 10.84
CA ASN A 382 -46.84 6.25 9.66
C ASN A 382 -47.28 7.68 10.05
N GLN A 383 -48.23 7.78 10.97
CA GLN A 383 -48.54 8.99 11.71
C GLN A 383 -48.10 8.78 13.15
N SER A 384 -46.87 9.17 13.43
CA SER A 384 -46.30 9.06 14.76
C SER A 384 -46.88 10.13 15.68
N LYS A 385 -46.99 9.83 16.97
CA LYS A 385 -47.51 10.76 17.96
C LYS A 385 -46.40 11.13 18.95
N PHE A 386 -46.21 12.41 19.19
CA PHE A 386 -45.36 12.92 20.27
C PHE A 386 -45.79 12.35 21.63
N THR A 387 -44.84 11.96 22.47
CA THR A 387 -45.13 11.45 23.83
C THR A 387 -44.47 12.31 24.91
N SER A 388 -43.19 12.59 24.85
CA SER A 388 -42.51 13.44 25.84
C SER A 388 -41.18 14.02 25.32
N LYS A 389 -40.67 15.06 26.01
CA LYS A 389 -39.32 15.58 25.79
C LYS A 389 -38.29 14.92 26.72
N GLU A 390 -38.70 14.23 27.74
CA GLU A 390 -37.82 13.64 28.75
C GLU A 390 -36.85 12.63 28.13
N VAL A 391 -35.62 12.62 28.65
CA VAL A 391 -34.61 11.65 28.22
C VAL A 391 -34.81 10.37 29.00
N ILE A 392 -35.52 9.41 28.40
CA ILE A 392 -35.75 8.08 28.97
C ILE A 392 -34.62 7.17 28.41
N MET A 393 -33.78 6.67 29.30
CA MET A 393 -32.55 5.92 28.88
C MET A 393 -32.86 4.59 28.22
N GLU A 394 -33.94 3.95 28.60
CA GLU A 394 -34.41 2.63 28.17
C GLU A 394 -35.02 2.66 26.76
N LEU A 395 -35.45 3.82 26.27
CA LEU A 395 -36.04 3.93 24.96
C LEU A 395 -35.01 3.70 23.83
N PRO A 396 -35.40 2.94 22.80
CA PRO A 396 -34.61 2.83 21.60
C PRO A 396 -34.36 4.21 20.99
N LYS A 397 -33.07 4.52 20.73
CA LYS A 397 -32.63 5.78 20.11
C LYS A 397 -32.46 5.56 18.62
N ILE A 398 -33.22 6.24 17.79
CA ILE A 398 -33.14 6.14 16.32
C ILE A 398 -32.70 7.44 15.70
N GLN A 399 -31.90 7.34 14.65
CA GLN A 399 -31.48 8.50 13.85
C GLN A 399 -32.59 8.87 12.83
N TRP A 400 -32.54 10.11 12.40
CA TRP A 400 -33.52 10.67 11.48
C TRP A 400 -32.91 11.79 10.65
N VAL A 401 -33.52 12.11 9.51
CA VAL A 401 -33.25 13.34 8.76
C VAL A 401 -34.55 13.98 8.33
N SER A 402 -34.51 15.31 8.13
CA SER A 402 -35.65 16.08 7.67
C SER A 402 -35.70 16.11 6.14
N ASP A 403 -36.69 16.84 5.58
CA ASP A 403 -36.78 17.11 4.14
C ASP A 403 -35.57 17.85 3.58
N ASN A 404 -34.91 18.71 4.36
CA ASN A 404 -33.65 19.32 4.01
C ASN A 404 -32.49 18.33 4.20
N ASN A 405 -32.45 17.31 3.38
CA ASN A 405 -31.39 16.29 3.39
C ASN A 405 -30.58 16.25 2.08
N VAL A 406 -29.47 15.54 2.07
CA VAL A 406 -28.56 15.41 0.95
C VAL A 406 -28.48 13.94 0.52
N LYS A 407 -28.59 13.69 -0.78
CA LYS A 407 -28.28 12.37 -1.33
C LYS A 407 -26.79 12.11 -1.20
N VAL A 408 -26.42 10.93 -0.70
CA VAL A 408 -25.03 10.48 -0.60
C VAL A 408 -24.87 9.10 -1.23
N ARG A 409 -23.71 8.86 -1.79
CA ARG A 409 -23.24 7.54 -2.26
C ARG A 409 -22.08 7.12 -1.38
N ILE A 410 -22.09 5.87 -0.93
CA ILE A 410 -21.00 5.32 -0.12
C ILE A 410 -20.47 4.10 -0.84
N VAL A 411 -19.21 4.17 -1.26
CA VAL A 411 -18.47 3.03 -1.82
C VAL A 411 -18.00 2.18 -0.64
N MET A 412 -18.48 0.95 -0.58
CA MET A 412 -18.19 0.02 0.50
C MET A 412 -16.81 -0.65 0.32
N ASN A 413 -16.33 -1.30 1.37
CA ASN A 413 -15.06 -2.04 1.36
C ASN A 413 -15.04 -3.26 0.44
N ASP A 414 -16.21 -3.76 0.00
CA ASP A 414 -16.37 -4.82 -1.01
C ASP A 414 -16.54 -4.28 -2.44
N GLY A 415 -16.49 -2.96 -2.62
CA GLY A 415 -16.70 -2.29 -3.90
C GLY A 415 -18.18 -2.01 -4.22
N SER A 416 -19.13 -2.50 -3.45
CA SER A 416 -20.55 -2.20 -3.63
C SER A 416 -20.86 -0.73 -3.29
N ILE A 417 -22.00 -0.25 -3.75
CA ILE A 417 -22.44 1.14 -3.50
C ILE A 417 -23.72 1.12 -2.70
N LYS A 418 -23.75 1.90 -1.61
CA LYS A 418 -24.94 2.21 -0.86
C LYS A 418 -25.35 3.66 -1.07
N GLU A 419 -26.64 3.89 -1.28
CA GLU A 419 -27.21 5.23 -1.36
C GLU A 419 -27.97 5.55 -0.07
N GLY A 420 -27.84 6.79 0.38
CA GLY A 420 -28.48 7.26 1.61
C GLY A 420 -28.94 8.70 1.52
N ARG A 421 -29.62 9.13 2.58
CA ARG A 421 -30.04 10.50 2.83
C ARG A 421 -29.37 11.00 4.09
N ALA A 422 -28.41 11.89 3.96
CA ALA A 422 -27.70 12.48 5.08
C ALA A 422 -28.27 13.85 5.47
N GLU A 423 -28.06 14.26 6.70
CA GLU A 423 -28.43 15.61 7.18
C GLU A 423 -27.71 16.70 6.36
N SER A 424 -28.30 17.88 6.27
CA SER A 424 -27.81 18.98 5.44
C SER A 424 -26.44 19.52 5.85
N GLU A 425 -26.07 19.35 7.10
CA GLU A 425 -24.79 19.84 7.66
C GLU A 425 -23.55 19.22 7.01
N ILE A 426 -23.68 18.06 6.33
CA ILE A 426 -22.59 17.48 5.54
C ILE A 426 -22.12 18.39 4.38
N LYS A 427 -22.96 19.36 3.94
CA LYS A 427 -22.60 20.33 2.91
C LYS A 427 -21.41 21.23 3.32
N LYS A 428 -21.13 21.36 4.63
CA LYS A 428 -20.02 22.12 5.19
C LYS A 428 -18.70 21.35 5.20
N LEU A 429 -18.73 20.05 4.88
CA LEU A 429 -17.54 19.21 4.85
C LEU A 429 -16.61 19.59 3.71
N LYS A 430 -15.29 19.46 3.96
CA LYS A 430 -14.25 19.59 2.95
C LYS A 430 -13.89 18.21 2.40
N LEU A 431 -13.33 18.15 1.20
CA LEU A 431 -12.73 16.93 0.67
C LEU A 431 -11.75 16.33 1.70
N ASP A 432 -11.65 15.03 1.69
CA ASP A 432 -10.82 14.23 2.62
C ASP A 432 -11.33 14.20 4.07
N ALA A 433 -12.44 14.86 4.40
CA ALA A 433 -12.99 14.83 5.74
C ALA A 433 -13.36 13.39 6.15
N GLY A 434 -12.76 12.91 7.25
CA GLY A 434 -13.18 11.70 7.95
C GLY A 434 -14.33 12.01 8.89
N ILE A 435 -15.42 11.24 8.78
CA ILE A 435 -16.61 11.37 9.60
C ILE A 435 -17.12 9.99 10.05
N GLN A 436 -18.06 9.98 10.99
CA GLN A 436 -18.85 8.79 11.28
C GLN A 436 -20.32 9.05 10.93
N PHE A 437 -20.91 8.21 10.08
CA PHE A 437 -22.36 8.12 10.02
C PHE A 437 -22.85 7.26 11.19
N VAL A 438 -23.70 7.84 12.02
CA VAL A 438 -24.17 7.22 13.27
C VAL A 438 -24.76 5.83 12.98
N ARG A 439 -24.37 4.83 13.78
CA ARG A 439 -24.80 3.42 13.65
C ARG A 439 -24.41 2.74 12.33
N PHE A 440 -23.70 3.42 11.42
CA PHE A 440 -23.25 2.85 10.14
C PHE A 440 -21.75 2.57 10.15
N GLY A 441 -20.93 3.59 10.42
CA GLY A 441 -19.49 3.46 10.49
C GLY A 441 -18.76 4.72 10.01
N PHE A 442 -17.44 4.61 10.02
CA PHE A 442 -16.55 5.69 9.57
C PHE A 442 -16.50 5.75 8.06
N CYS A 443 -16.44 6.96 7.53
CA CYS A 443 -16.40 7.23 6.10
C CYS A 443 -15.47 8.43 5.82
N ARG A 444 -14.83 8.44 4.66
CA ARG A 444 -14.07 9.58 4.16
C ARG A 444 -14.79 10.19 2.96
N LEU A 445 -14.92 11.51 2.94
CA LEU A 445 -15.50 12.25 1.82
C LEU A 445 -14.50 12.33 0.67
N ASP A 446 -14.82 11.67 -0.45
CA ASP A 446 -13.97 11.57 -1.62
C ASP A 446 -14.35 12.58 -2.72
N GLN A 447 -15.64 12.91 -2.82
CA GLN A 447 -16.15 13.77 -3.88
C GLN A 447 -17.36 14.58 -3.40
N ILE A 448 -17.43 15.86 -3.84
CA ILE A 448 -18.55 16.77 -3.55
C ILE A 448 -19.42 17.00 -4.79
N LYS A 449 -18.81 17.12 -5.98
CA LYS A 449 -19.51 17.34 -7.25
C LYS A 449 -19.27 16.17 -8.21
N PRO A 450 -20.31 15.69 -8.95
CA PRO A 450 -21.69 16.20 -9.04
C PRO A 450 -22.57 15.83 -7.84
N GLY A 451 -22.11 15.02 -6.89
CA GLY A 451 -22.80 14.61 -5.66
C GLY A 451 -21.82 14.13 -4.61
N PHE A 452 -22.28 14.06 -3.36
CA PHE A 452 -21.46 13.61 -2.25
C PHE A 452 -21.18 12.11 -2.36
N THR A 453 -19.92 11.75 -2.54
CA THR A 453 -19.45 10.36 -2.53
C THR A 453 -18.46 10.16 -1.39
N PHE A 454 -18.75 9.17 -0.57
CA PHE A 454 -17.90 8.75 0.54
C PHE A 454 -17.32 7.36 0.27
N TYR A 455 -16.17 7.07 0.83
CA TYR A 455 -15.64 5.73 0.95
C TYR A 455 -15.81 5.24 2.38
N PHE A 456 -16.33 4.02 2.51
CA PHE A 456 -16.47 3.37 3.80
C PHE A 456 -15.09 2.95 4.33
N THR A 457 -14.76 3.42 5.52
CA THR A 457 -13.49 3.08 6.18
C THR A 457 -13.64 1.74 6.91
N HIS A 458 -14.50 1.73 7.95
CA HIS A 458 -14.84 0.56 8.76
C HIS A 458 -15.99 0.90 9.71
N LYS A 459 -16.47 -0.09 10.47
CA LYS A 459 -17.43 0.07 11.57
C LYS A 459 -16.81 0.70 12.82
#